data_b2523addb063954a71776b5505a5e299
#
_entry.id   b2523addb063954a71776b5505a5e299
#
_cell.length_a   1.000
_cell.length_b   1.000
_cell.length_c   1.000
_cell.angle_alpha   90.00
_cell.angle_beta   90.00
_cell.angle_gamma   90.00
#
_symmetry.space_group_name_H-M   'P 1'
#
loop_
_entity.id
_entity.type
_entity.pdbx_description
1 polymer ?
#
loop_
_entity_poly.entity_id
_entity_poly.type
_entity_poly.pdbx_seq_one_letter_code
_entity_poly.pdbx_strand_id
1 'polypeptide(L)'
;MLKSMFKKTYTLIDSKYKAPEKAEEPGIPEGLLRKCNKCCQPIYVEDVRSNHFICPKCKGYFRLHAYQRIEMVADEGTFEEWDKEMEFKNPLDFPGYDKKVAAAREKTGLSEAIVTGCCEMNGQKAVIGVCDARFIMSSMGQVMGEKIARAVERATKEKLPVIIFACSGGARMQEGIVSLMQMAKTSAALKRHHKAGQLFISVFTDPTTGGVTASFAMLGDIILAEPFALIGFAGPRVIEQTIGQKLPEGFQRAEFLLEHGFIDKIVPREEMKETLANILRLHNPQSGQVLPVDNRTKAESNGGKKKVLRLRKNKRSAWDTVLLSRSSERPVASDYIHALFDDFMEFAGDRYYKDDGAIIGGIASFHGIPVTVIGQEKGKNTKDNIKRNFGMPSPDGYRKALRLMKQAEAFGRPVICFVDTPGAFCGMEAEERGQGEAIARNLFEMADLTVPVLSIVIGEGGSGGALAMAVGNEVWMMENSIYSIL
;
A
#
# COMPACT_ATOMS: atom_id res chain seq x y z
N MET A 1 24.97 72.02 -12.67
CA MET A 1 25.08 72.91 -11.52
C MET A 1 23.75 72.96 -10.80
N LEU A 2 23.32 71.94 -10.01
CA LEU A 2 22.11 71.89 -9.20
C LEU A 2 22.08 70.60 -8.36
N LYS A 3 23.20 70.25 -7.69
CA LYS A 3 23.32 69.07 -6.78
C LYS A 3 23.76 69.40 -5.35
N SER A 4 23.56 70.64 -4.90
CA SER A 4 24.06 71.07 -3.57
C SER A 4 23.02 71.76 -2.67
N MET A 5 21.72 71.59 -2.88
CA MET A 5 20.70 72.35 -2.13
C MET A 5 19.84 71.53 -1.16
N PHE A 6 20.20 70.31 -0.81
CA PHE A 6 19.49 69.61 0.28
C PHE A 6 20.45 68.87 1.19
N LYS A 7 21.22 69.63 2.04
CA LYS A 7 21.77 69.10 3.26
C LYS A 7 20.71 69.18 4.35
N LYS A 8 20.10 68.06 4.70
CA LYS A 8 19.31 67.95 5.93
C LYS A 8 20.25 67.98 7.11
N THR A 9 20.27 69.09 7.88
CA THR A 9 20.93 69.18 9.18
C THR A 9 19.98 68.57 10.18
N TYR A 10 20.36 67.43 10.76
CA TYR A 10 19.66 66.84 11.93
C TYR A 10 20.23 67.48 13.18
N THR A 11 19.41 68.21 13.90
CA THR A 11 19.72 68.67 15.27
C THR A 11 19.41 67.48 16.17
N LEU A 12 20.44 66.93 16.83
CA LEU A 12 20.26 65.97 17.91
C LEU A 12 19.60 66.70 19.08
N ILE A 13 18.34 66.38 19.33
CA ILE A 13 17.66 66.79 20.57
C ILE A 13 18.06 65.77 21.63
N ASP A 14 18.89 66.17 22.55
CA ASP A 14 19.23 65.43 23.78
C ASP A 14 17.96 65.25 24.62
N SER A 15 17.23 64.12 24.40
CA SER A 15 16.09 63.80 25.21
C SER A 15 16.56 63.18 26.53
N LYS A 16 16.44 63.96 27.64
CA LYS A 16 16.60 63.48 28.99
C LYS A 16 15.50 62.52 29.48
N TYR A 17 14.70 61.97 28.57
CA TYR A 17 13.77 60.90 28.88
C TYR A 17 14.47 59.55 28.72
N LYS A 18 14.90 58.96 29.87
CA LYS A 18 15.11 57.51 29.91
C LYS A 18 13.78 56.85 29.56
N ALA A 19 13.73 56.16 28.41
CA ALA A 19 12.63 55.26 28.14
C ALA A 19 12.49 54.28 29.32
N PRO A 20 11.26 53.99 29.81
CA PRO A 20 11.10 52.94 30.81
C PRO A 20 11.72 51.66 30.27
N GLU A 21 12.50 50.98 31.10
CA GLU A 21 13.00 49.62 30.76
C GLU A 21 11.81 48.84 30.27
N LYS A 22 11.89 48.36 29.02
CA LYS A 22 10.89 47.44 28.52
C LYS A 22 10.84 46.30 29.50
N ALA A 23 9.69 46.15 30.19
CA ALA A 23 9.40 44.94 30.90
C ALA A 23 9.65 43.79 29.92
N GLU A 24 10.49 42.83 30.31
CA GLU A 24 10.70 41.62 29.52
C GLU A 24 9.31 41.00 29.26
N GLU A 25 8.85 41.13 28.04
CA GLU A 25 7.65 40.36 27.63
C GLU A 25 7.98 38.90 27.95
N PRO A 26 7.09 38.17 28.64
CA PRO A 26 7.34 36.76 28.95
C PRO A 26 7.60 36.04 27.65
N GLY A 27 8.87 35.78 27.34
CA GLY A 27 9.28 35.09 26.16
C GLY A 27 8.73 33.67 26.20
N ILE A 28 7.95 33.28 25.19
CA ILE A 28 7.54 31.88 25.03
C ILE A 28 8.83 31.06 24.87
N PRO A 29 9.07 30.04 25.72
CA PRO A 29 10.28 29.23 25.61
C PRO A 29 10.45 28.71 24.17
N GLU A 30 11.67 28.84 23.62
CA GLU A 30 11.97 28.34 22.29
C GLU A 30 11.65 26.83 22.20
N GLY A 31 10.91 26.42 21.18
CA GLY A 31 10.54 25.03 20.98
C GLY A 31 9.18 24.61 21.56
N LEU A 32 8.50 25.44 22.34
CA LEU A 32 7.18 25.12 22.90
C LEU A 32 6.08 25.13 21.82
N LEU A 33 6.15 26.09 20.91
CA LEU A 33 5.19 26.25 19.81
C LEU A 33 5.84 26.02 18.44
N ARG A 34 5.07 25.45 17.52
CA ARG A 34 5.41 25.37 16.10
C ARG A 34 4.25 25.82 15.23
N LYS A 35 4.54 26.33 14.06
CA LYS A 35 3.54 26.66 13.05
C LYS A 35 3.22 25.42 12.21
N CYS A 36 1.94 25.11 12.02
CA CYS A 36 1.52 24.06 11.11
C CYS A 36 1.80 24.47 9.66
N ASN A 37 2.43 23.60 8.90
CA ASN A 37 2.76 23.86 7.49
C ASN A 37 1.54 23.88 6.56
N LYS A 38 0.39 23.36 7.02
CA LYS A 38 -0.86 23.27 6.24
C LYS A 38 -1.83 24.40 6.60
N CYS A 39 -2.28 24.47 7.85
CA CYS A 39 -3.25 25.48 8.26
C CYS A 39 -2.60 26.78 8.81
N CYS A 40 -1.28 26.85 8.87
CA CYS A 40 -0.51 27.99 9.36
C CYS A 40 -0.80 28.42 10.81
N GLN A 41 -1.59 27.66 11.56
CA GLN A 41 -1.91 27.95 12.96
C GLN A 41 -0.75 27.57 13.89
N PRO A 42 -0.55 28.33 15.00
CA PRO A 42 0.36 27.93 16.06
C PRO A 42 -0.24 26.74 16.83
N ILE A 43 0.60 25.78 17.15
CA ILE A 43 0.26 24.54 17.88
C ILE A 43 1.38 24.17 18.83
N TYR A 44 1.05 23.54 19.95
CA TYR A 44 2.05 23.04 20.88
C TYR A 44 2.78 21.84 20.29
N VAL A 45 4.09 21.80 20.48
CA VAL A 45 4.93 20.69 19.98
C VAL A 45 4.54 19.38 20.65
N GLU A 46 4.21 19.41 21.93
CA GLU A 46 3.79 18.24 22.70
C GLU A 46 2.47 17.66 22.21
N ASP A 47 1.49 18.52 21.91
CA ASP A 47 0.20 18.08 21.34
C ASP A 47 0.39 17.40 19.97
N VAL A 48 1.40 17.84 19.20
CA VAL A 48 1.73 17.20 17.91
C VAL A 48 2.39 15.85 18.12
N ARG A 49 3.29 15.73 19.11
CA ARG A 49 3.97 14.47 19.43
C ARG A 49 2.99 13.42 19.95
N SER A 50 2.17 13.78 20.93
CA SER A 50 1.15 12.88 21.51
C SER A 50 0.07 12.48 20.49
N ASN A 51 -0.18 13.32 19.48
CA ASN A 51 -1.11 13.05 18.39
C ASN A 51 -0.41 12.47 17.15
N HIS A 52 0.54 11.56 17.31
CA HIS A 52 1.24 10.86 16.21
C HIS A 52 1.82 11.79 15.14
N PHE A 53 2.26 12.99 15.51
CA PHE A 53 2.74 14.02 14.58
C PHE A 53 1.68 14.46 13.55
N ILE A 54 0.43 14.48 13.95
CA ILE A 54 -0.71 14.98 13.18
C ILE A 54 -1.16 16.30 13.81
N CYS A 55 -1.44 17.31 13.01
CA CYS A 55 -1.92 18.60 13.52
C CYS A 55 -3.28 18.41 14.22
N PRO A 56 -3.42 18.81 15.50
CA PRO A 56 -4.69 18.65 16.20
C PRO A 56 -5.81 19.51 15.60
N LYS A 57 -5.47 20.63 14.92
CA LYS A 57 -6.43 21.58 14.34
C LYS A 57 -6.93 21.17 12.95
N CYS A 58 -6.02 20.89 12.00
CA CYS A 58 -6.39 20.62 10.61
C CYS A 58 -6.20 19.17 10.18
N LYS A 59 -5.78 18.28 11.07
CA LYS A 59 -5.46 16.88 10.80
C LYS A 59 -4.35 16.67 9.76
N GLY A 60 -3.59 17.72 9.44
CA GLY A 60 -2.48 17.64 8.50
C GLY A 60 -1.29 16.86 9.07
N TYR A 61 -0.74 15.96 8.29
CA TYR A 61 0.39 15.11 8.65
C TYR A 61 1.70 15.90 8.57
N PHE A 62 2.53 15.83 9.61
CA PHE A 62 3.91 16.30 9.59
C PHE A 62 4.83 15.20 9.11
N ARG A 63 5.92 15.56 8.43
CA ARG A 63 6.98 14.60 8.10
C ARG A 63 7.64 14.10 9.36
N LEU A 64 7.80 12.78 9.46
CA LEU A 64 8.50 12.12 10.54
C LEU A 64 9.97 11.96 10.23
N HIS A 65 10.78 11.97 11.26
CA HIS A 65 12.16 11.53 11.20
C HIS A 65 12.23 9.99 11.21
N ALA A 66 13.29 9.41 10.65
CA ALA A 66 13.40 7.96 10.53
C ALA A 66 13.25 7.24 11.89
N TYR A 67 13.96 7.66 12.92
CA TYR A 67 13.88 7.04 14.24
C TYR A 67 12.51 7.23 14.91
N GLN A 68 11.86 8.38 14.73
CA GLN A 68 10.48 8.60 15.22
C GLN A 68 9.49 7.64 14.58
N ARG A 69 9.68 7.35 13.29
CA ARG A 69 8.86 6.36 12.60
C ARG A 69 9.10 4.96 13.14
N ILE A 70 10.35 4.60 13.38
CA ILE A 70 10.72 3.30 13.95
C ILE A 70 10.10 3.14 15.34
N GLU A 71 10.25 4.14 16.22
CA GLU A 71 9.66 4.15 17.56
C GLU A 71 8.13 3.98 17.56
N MET A 72 7.45 4.48 16.52
CA MET A 72 5.99 4.36 16.42
C MET A 72 5.52 2.97 16.00
N VAL A 73 6.31 2.22 15.25
CA VAL A 73 5.86 0.94 14.65
C VAL A 73 6.57 -0.26 15.25
N ALA A 74 7.80 -0.13 15.73
CA ALA A 74 8.54 -1.20 16.37
C ALA A 74 8.10 -1.41 17.83
N ASP A 75 8.32 -2.61 18.33
CA ASP A 75 8.22 -2.90 19.75
C ASP A 75 9.44 -2.33 20.48
N GLU A 76 9.24 -1.84 21.70
CA GLU A 76 10.28 -1.18 22.47
C GLU A 76 11.52 -2.06 22.64
N GLY A 77 12.70 -1.52 22.32
CA GLY A 77 13.98 -2.19 22.47
C GLY A 77 14.29 -3.28 21.44
N THR A 78 13.42 -3.52 20.44
CA THR A 78 13.63 -4.59 19.46
C THR A 78 14.37 -4.14 18.20
N PHE A 79 14.52 -2.83 17.98
CA PHE A 79 15.17 -2.33 16.78
C PHE A 79 16.69 -2.48 16.83
N GLU A 80 17.25 -3.20 15.87
CA GLU A 80 18.68 -3.33 15.60
C GLU A 80 19.03 -2.67 14.26
N GLU A 81 19.79 -1.58 14.30
CA GLU A 81 20.18 -0.85 13.09
C GLU A 81 21.29 -1.60 12.33
N TRP A 82 21.14 -1.70 11.00
CA TRP A 82 22.12 -2.32 10.10
C TRP A 82 22.79 -1.29 9.21
N ASP A 83 24.04 -1.57 8.83
CA ASP A 83 24.82 -0.77 7.87
C ASP A 83 24.83 0.74 8.23
N LYS A 84 24.93 1.06 9.53
CA LYS A 84 24.94 2.44 10.02
C LYS A 84 26.07 3.25 9.43
N GLU A 85 27.27 2.67 9.39
CA GLU A 85 28.47 3.30 8.90
C GLU A 85 28.85 2.75 7.53
N MET A 86 28.35 3.38 6.48
CA MET A 86 28.77 3.09 5.11
C MET A 86 29.57 4.23 4.53
N GLU A 87 30.65 3.88 3.82
CA GLU A 87 31.51 4.85 3.17
C GLU A 87 30.75 5.58 2.05
N PHE A 88 30.75 6.91 2.13
CA PHE A 88 30.25 7.77 1.07
C PHE A 88 31.36 8.06 0.06
N LYS A 89 31.02 8.03 -1.22
CA LYS A 89 31.88 8.44 -2.31
C LYS A 89 31.14 9.45 -3.20
N ASN A 90 31.90 10.42 -3.73
CA ASN A 90 31.41 11.34 -4.75
C ASN A 90 31.79 10.76 -6.13
N PRO A 91 30.92 9.96 -6.78
CA PRO A 91 31.34 9.15 -7.93
C PRO A 91 31.61 9.95 -9.20
N LEU A 92 31.20 11.22 -9.24
CA LEU A 92 31.37 12.11 -10.38
C LEU A 92 32.19 13.36 -10.05
N ASP A 93 32.83 13.40 -8.89
CA ASP A 93 33.54 14.59 -8.39
C ASP A 93 32.69 15.86 -8.50
N PHE A 94 31.35 15.73 -8.24
CA PHE A 94 30.43 16.82 -8.40
C PHE A 94 30.77 17.97 -7.45
N PRO A 95 30.95 19.19 -7.95
CA PRO A 95 31.42 20.32 -7.13
C PRO A 95 30.53 20.61 -5.93
N GLY A 96 31.11 20.65 -4.74
CA GLY A 96 30.43 20.98 -3.48
C GLY A 96 29.53 19.87 -2.92
N TYR A 97 29.46 18.70 -3.55
CA TYR A 97 28.61 17.60 -3.10
C TYR A 97 29.08 17.01 -1.77
N ASP A 98 30.39 16.81 -1.60
CA ASP A 98 30.98 16.34 -0.33
C ASP A 98 30.61 17.25 0.85
N LYS A 99 30.68 18.56 0.65
CA LYS A 99 30.28 19.55 1.67
C LYS A 99 28.80 19.47 1.98
N LYS A 100 27.96 19.26 0.98
CA LYS A 100 26.51 19.12 1.14
C LYS A 100 26.15 17.86 1.94
N VAL A 101 26.82 16.74 1.69
CA VAL A 101 26.63 15.48 2.42
C VAL A 101 27.13 15.63 3.86
N ALA A 102 28.31 16.21 4.07
CA ALA A 102 28.85 16.47 5.41
C ALA A 102 27.90 17.35 6.26
N ALA A 103 27.40 18.45 5.69
CA ALA A 103 26.43 19.32 6.35
C ALA A 103 25.09 18.61 6.64
N ALA A 104 24.64 17.71 5.75
CA ALA A 104 23.43 16.93 6.00
C ALA A 104 23.65 15.93 7.15
N ARG A 105 24.81 15.27 7.23
CA ARG A 105 25.18 14.37 8.33
C ARG A 105 25.23 15.11 9.67
N GLU A 106 25.91 16.24 9.72
CA GLU A 106 26.03 17.08 10.91
C GLU A 106 24.65 17.56 11.41
N LYS A 107 23.82 18.05 10.50
CA LYS A 107 22.48 18.59 10.83
C LYS A 107 21.50 17.51 11.27
N THR A 108 21.56 16.32 10.72
CA THR A 108 20.53 15.28 10.92
C THR A 108 20.93 14.19 11.88
N GLY A 109 22.23 13.99 12.10
CA GLY A 109 22.79 12.83 12.83
C GLY A 109 22.70 11.52 12.05
N LEU A 110 22.27 11.57 10.76
CA LEU A 110 22.12 10.40 9.92
C LEU A 110 23.37 10.19 9.06
N SER A 111 23.76 8.94 8.83
CA SER A 111 24.83 8.61 7.90
C SER A 111 24.38 8.73 6.42
N GLU A 112 23.09 8.45 6.16
CA GLU A 112 22.47 8.51 4.83
C GLU A 112 20.94 8.73 4.95
N ALA A 113 20.29 8.90 3.81
CA ALA A 113 18.87 9.23 3.65
C ALA A 113 17.89 8.11 4.04
N ILE A 114 18.38 6.95 4.45
CA ILE A 114 17.60 5.82 4.93
C ILE A 114 18.26 5.18 6.15
N VAL A 115 17.43 4.80 7.12
CA VAL A 115 17.81 3.94 8.26
C VAL A 115 17.26 2.55 7.95
N THR A 116 18.10 1.52 8.03
CA THR A 116 17.73 0.12 7.80
C THR A 116 18.06 -0.73 9.01
N GLY A 117 17.28 -1.75 9.30
CA GLY A 117 17.49 -2.62 10.44
C GLY A 117 16.44 -3.71 10.55
N CYS A 118 16.44 -4.41 11.67
CA CYS A 118 15.44 -5.42 12.01
C CYS A 118 14.70 -4.99 13.27
N CYS A 119 13.42 -5.29 13.38
CA CYS A 119 12.61 -5.02 14.56
C CYS A 119 11.46 -6.03 14.68
N GLU A 120 10.75 -5.96 15.80
CA GLU A 120 9.47 -6.65 15.95
C GLU A 120 8.31 -5.66 15.98
N MET A 121 7.15 -6.08 15.47
CA MET A 121 5.89 -5.32 15.48
C MET A 121 4.79 -6.22 16.03
N ASN A 122 4.36 -5.96 17.27
CA ASN A 122 3.48 -6.85 18.05
C ASN A 122 4.00 -8.31 18.02
N GLY A 123 5.32 -8.48 18.26
CA GLY A 123 6.00 -9.76 18.26
C GLY A 123 6.27 -10.37 16.87
N GLN A 124 5.92 -9.70 15.79
CA GLN A 124 6.21 -10.16 14.42
C GLN A 124 7.53 -9.55 13.93
N LYS A 125 8.53 -10.40 13.69
CA LYS A 125 9.87 -9.99 13.25
C LYS A 125 9.85 -9.57 11.78
N ALA A 126 10.45 -8.40 11.48
CA ALA A 126 10.56 -7.87 10.12
C ALA A 126 11.83 -7.03 9.95
N VAL A 127 12.30 -6.94 8.72
CA VAL A 127 13.31 -5.96 8.33
C VAL A 127 12.62 -4.67 7.96
N ILE A 128 13.10 -3.56 8.50
CA ILE A 128 12.52 -2.23 8.28
C ILE A 128 13.53 -1.30 7.62
N GLY A 129 13.07 -0.53 6.63
CA GLY A 129 13.78 0.61 6.05
C GLY A 129 12.94 1.88 6.17
N VAL A 130 13.50 2.96 6.70
CA VAL A 130 12.78 4.23 6.85
C VAL A 130 13.57 5.36 6.22
N CYS A 131 13.00 5.95 5.18
CA CYS A 131 13.54 7.13 4.51
C CYS A 131 13.37 8.38 5.37
N ASP A 132 14.35 9.31 5.30
CA ASP A 132 14.32 10.57 6.04
C ASP A 132 14.60 11.77 5.12
N ALA A 133 13.57 12.56 4.85
CA ALA A 133 13.65 13.70 3.95
C ALA A 133 14.57 14.83 4.43
N ARG A 134 15.02 14.84 5.67
CA ARG A 134 15.99 15.81 6.17
C ARG A 134 17.36 15.64 5.52
N PHE A 135 17.70 14.40 5.14
CA PHE A 135 18.94 14.11 4.44
C PHE A 135 18.72 14.24 2.92
N ILE A 136 19.05 15.39 2.38
CA ILE A 136 18.97 15.72 0.92
C ILE A 136 17.62 15.29 0.29
N MET A 137 16.50 15.60 0.95
CA MET A 137 15.14 15.20 0.53
C MET A 137 14.98 13.69 0.29
N SER A 138 15.73 12.89 1.01
CA SER A 138 15.79 11.43 0.86
C SER A 138 15.96 10.97 -0.59
N SER A 139 16.71 11.73 -1.39
CA SER A 139 17.03 11.34 -2.76
C SER A 139 17.95 10.13 -2.77
N MET A 140 17.61 9.13 -3.62
CA MET A 140 18.33 7.87 -3.68
C MET A 140 19.66 8.03 -4.42
N GLY A 141 20.76 7.92 -3.68
CA GLY A 141 22.13 7.81 -4.16
C GLY A 141 22.69 6.41 -3.95
N GLN A 142 23.97 6.24 -4.27
CA GLN A 142 24.69 4.97 -4.19
C GLN A 142 24.55 4.31 -2.81
N VAL A 143 24.80 5.04 -1.74
CA VAL A 143 24.77 4.50 -0.38
C VAL A 143 23.35 4.10 0.03
N MET A 144 22.35 4.94 -0.27
CA MET A 144 20.95 4.59 0.02
C MET A 144 20.52 3.33 -0.73
N GLY A 145 20.81 3.24 -2.03
CA GLY A 145 20.46 2.06 -2.82
C GLY A 145 21.19 0.80 -2.36
N GLU A 146 22.44 0.92 -1.91
CA GLU A 146 23.20 -0.18 -1.33
C GLU A 146 22.59 -0.65 0.00
N LYS A 147 22.25 0.27 0.91
CA LYS A 147 21.58 -0.06 2.18
C LYS A 147 20.28 -0.83 1.95
N ILE A 148 19.45 -0.38 0.99
CA ILE A 148 18.20 -1.08 0.64
C ILE A 148 18.53 -2.49 0.12
N ALA A 149 19.45 -2.60 -0.86
CA ALA A 149 19.79 -3.89 -1.44
C ALA A 149 20.32 -4.88 -0.39
N ARG A 150 21.23 -4.47 0.48
CA ARG A 150 21.75 -5.30 1.58
C ARG A 150 20.68 -5.72 2.57
N ALA A 151 19.81 -4.78 2.97
CA ALA A 151 18.70 -5.08 3.89
C ALA A 151 17.76 -6.15 3.30
N VAL A 152 17.40 -6.00 2.00
CA VAL A 152 16.56 -6.97 1.29
C VAL A 152 17.26 -8.32 1.11
N GLU A 153 18.54 -8.34 0.74
CA GLU A 153 19.32 -9.58 0.57
C GLU A 153 19.51 -10.31 1.90
N ARG A 154 19.78 -9.58 2.99
CA ARG A 154 19.86 -10.17 4.33
C ARG A 154 18.50 -10.70 4.78
N ALA A 155 17.42 -9.96 4.58
CA ALA A 155 16.05 -10.41 4.84
C ALA A 155 15.70 -11.69 4.06
N THR A 156 16.07 -11.77 2.79
CA THR A 156 15.88 -12.96 1.95
C THR A 156 16.59 -14.18 2.53
N LYS A 157 17.85 -14.00 2.96
CA LYS A 157 18.66 -15.07 3.56
C LYS A 157 18.11 -15.53 4.90
N GLU A 158 17.65 -14.58 5.72
CA GLU A 158 17.08 -14.84 7.04
C GLU A 158 15.58 -15.22 6.98
N LYS A 159 14.98 -15.22 5.79
CA LYS A 159 13.55 -15.50 5.54
C LYS A 159 12.63 -14.58 6.32
N LEU A 160 12.94 -13.30 6.32
CA LEU A 160 12.16 -12.26 6.99
C LEU A 160 11.44 -11.38 5.97
N PRO A 161 10.23 -10.89 6.28
CA PRO A 161 9.56 -9.87 5.48
C PRO A 161 10.31 -8.53 5.54
N VAL A 162 10.14 -7.72 4.50
CA VAL A 162 10.72 -6.37 4.40
C VAL A 162 9.63 -5.33 4.37
N ILE A 163 9.78 -4.25 5.14
CA ILE A 163 8.89 -3.09 5.15
C ILE A 163 9.75 -1.85 4.88
N ILE A 164 9.39 -1.05 3.85
CA ILE A 164 10.09 0.21 3.57
C ILE A 164 9.09 1.37 3.60
N PHE A 165 9.33 2.31 4.52
CA PHE A 165 8.64 3.61 4.53
C PHE A 165 9.35 4.54 3.55
N ALA A 166 8.73 4.71 2.38
CA ALA A 166 9.26 5.55 1.31
C ALA A 166 8.89 7.01 1.52
N CYS A 167 9.89 7.88 1.48
CA CYS A 167 9.75 9.33 1.48
C CYS A 167 10.92 9.90 0.67
N SER A 168 10.70 10.40 -0.54
CA SER A 168 11.81 10.78 -1.40
C SER A 168 11.45 11.82 -2.45
N GLY A 169 12.41 12.67 -2.75
CA GLY A 169 12.39 13.55 -3.93
C GLY A 169 12.88 12.89 -5.22
N GLY A 170 13.19 11.58 -5.22
CA GLY A 170 13.63 10.84 -6.40
C GLY A 170 15.11 10.47 -6.42
N ALA A 171 15.72 10.37 -7.61
CA ALA A 171 17.14 10.05 -7.78
C ALA A 171 18.04 11.23 -7.38
N ARG A 172 19.22 10.94 -6.82
CA ARG A 172 20.21 11.94 -6.39
C ARG A 172 21.01 12.47 -7.58
N MET A 173 20.63 13.65 -8.06
CA MET A 173 21.17 14.27 -9.27
C MET A 173 22.71 14.41 -9.27
N GLN A 174 23.32 14.67 -8.10
CA GLN A 174 24.77 14.84 -7.96
C GLN A 174 25.56 13.56 -8.27
N GLU A 175 24.93 12.42 -8.20
CA GLU A 175 25.53 11.11 -8.50
C GLU A 175 25.20 10.61 -9.91
N GLY A 176 24.41 11.37 -10.69
CA GLY A 176 24.11 11.11 -12.10
C GLY A 176 23.68 9.68 -12.39
N ILE A 177 24.37 9.02 -13.32
CA ILE A 177 24.08 7.64 -13.75
C ILE A 177 24.18 6.62 -12.61
N VAL A 178 25.05 6.84 -11.63
CA VAL A 178 25.24 5.93 -10.49
C VAL A 178 23.97 5.89 -9.64
N SER A 179 23.35 7.05 -9.42
CA SER A 179 22.06 7.16 -8.76
C SER A 179 20.94 6.43 -9.54
N LEU A 180 20.94 6.57 -10.87
CA LEU A 180 19.95 5.89 -11.72
C LEU A 180 20.09 4.36 -11.63
N MET A 181 21.32 3.84 -11.57
CA MET A 181 21.57 2.40 -11.44
C MET A 181 21.07 1.82 -10.11
N GLN A 182 20.84 2.64 -9.07
CA GLN A 182 20.27 2.16 -7.82
C GLN A 182 18.82 1.69 -8.00
N MET A 183 18.08 2.25 -8.95
CA MET A 183 16.72 1.78 -9.28
C MET A 183 16.75 0.31 -9.73
N ALA A 184 17.63 -0.03 -10.65
CA ALA A 184 17.81 -1.41 -11.12
C ALA A 184 18.30 -2.34 -10.00
N LYS A 185 19.25 -1.87 -9.19
CA LYS A 185 19.86 -2.64 -8.10
C LYS A 185 18.83 -3.04 -7.03
N THR A 186 18.05 -2.08 -6.56
CA THR A 186 16.99 -2.33 -5.54
C THR A 186 15.89 -3.21 -6.10
N SER A 187 15.47 -2.99 -7.35
CA SER A 187 14.47 -3.82 -8.02
C SER A 187 14.94 -5.26 -8.19
N ALA A 188 16.21 -5.49 -8.54
CA ALA A 188 16.78 -6.83 -8.66
C ALA A 188 16.86 -7.56 -7.31
N ALA A 189 17.18 -6.86 -6.22
CA ALA A 189 17.17 -7.45 -4.88
C ALA A 189 15.75 -7.88 -4.48
N LEU A 190 14.76 -7.02 -4.71
CA LEU A 190 13.34 -7.32 -4.42
C LEU A 190 12.81 -8.48 -5.29
N LYS A 191 13.23 -8.60 -6.56
CA LYS A 191 12.83 -9.74 -7.39
C LYS A 191 13.34 -11.08 -6.82
N ARG A 192 14.56 -11.11 -6.30
CA ARG A 192 15.09 -12.30 -5.60
C ARG A 192 14.34 -12.59 -4.31
N HIS A 193 13.99 -11.57 -3.56
CA HIS A 193 13.20 -11.64 -2.34
C HIS A 193 11.81 -12.26 -2.59
N HIS A 194 11.10 -11.72 -3.59
CA HIS A 194 9.81 -12.23 -4.03
C HIS A 194 9.90 -13.70 -4.51
N LYS A 195 10.90 -14.06 -5.34
CA LYS A 195 11.11 -15.46 -5.77
C LYS A 195 11.43 -16.42 -4.62
N ALA A 196 11.97 -15.92 -3.53
CA ALA A 196 12.20 -16.70 -2.31
C ALA A 196 10.93 -16.84 -1.45
N GLY A 197 9.77 -16.36 -1.92
CA GLY A 197 8.49 -16.39 -1.20
C GLY A 197 8.43 -15.44 -0.02
N GLN A 198 9.23 -14.38 -0.01
CA GLN A 198 9.28 -13.42 1.09
C GLN A 198 8.50 -12.14 0.76
N LEU A 199 7.77 -11.64 1.77
CA LEU A 199 6.90 -10.48 1.65
C LEU A 199 7.67 -9.16 1.61
N PHE A 200 7.30 -8.27 0.68
CA PHE A 200 7.72 -6.88 0.69
C PHE A 200 6.51 -5.94 0.80
N ILE A 201 6.47 -5.13 1.87
CA ILE A 201 5.48 -4.08 2.09
C ILE A 201 6.13 -2.73 1.80
N SER A 202 5.57 -1.98 0.86
CA SER A 202 5.93 -0.58 0.62
C SER A 202 4.91 0.35 1.28
N VAL A 203 5.38 1.32 2.06
CA VAL A 203 4.53 2.31 2.72
C VAL A 203 4.89 3.70 2.19
N PHE A 204 4.00 4.29 1.42
CA PHE A 204 4.21 5.64 0.89
C PHE A 204 3.94 6.71 1.94
N THR A 205 4.87 7.65 2.10
CA THR A 205 4.72 8.85 2.93
C THR A 205 5.01 10.11 2.12
N ASP A 206 4.67 11.29 2.65
CA ASP A 206 4.74 12.57 1.93
C ASP A 206 6.14 13.21 1.94
N PRO A 207 6.74 13.49 0.76
CA PRO A 207 6.40 13.06 -0.58
C PRO A 207 7.15 11.79 -0.99
N THR A 208 6.63 11.02 -1.95
CA THR A 208 7.38 9.96 -2.63
C THR A 208 7.26 10.15 -4.14
N THR A 209 8.35 10.56 -4.78
CA THR A 209 8.35 10.95 -6.20
C THR A 209 9.56 10.44 -6.97
N GLY A 210 9.53 10.56 -8.28
CA GLY A 210 10.66 10.32 -9.19
C GLY A 210 11.14 8.88 -9.25
N GLY A 211 12.44 8.69 -9.29
CA GLY A 211 13.07 7.39 -9.42
C GLY A 211 12.78 6.41 -8.28
N VAL A 212 12.41 6.90 -7.09
CA VAL A 212 12.02 6.04 -5.96
C VAL A 212 10.65 5.43 -6.21
N THR A 213 9.66 6.22 -6.66
CA THR A 213 8.35 5.69 -7.07
C THR A 213 8.49 4.72 -8.24
N ALA A 214 9.30 5.08 -9.25
CA ALA A 214 9.52 4.26 -10.43
C ALA A 214 10.49 3.07 -10.21
N SER A 215 10.78 2.71 -8.96
CA SER A 215 11.60 1.56 -8.60
C SER A 215 11.03 0.81 -7.41
N PHE A 216 11.78 0.66 -6.33
CA PHE A 216 11.41 -0.19 -5.21
C PHE A 216 10.04 0.14 -4.60
N ALA A 217 9.64 1.42 -4.55
CA ALA A 217 8.43 1.81 -3.85
C ALA A 217 7.13 1.28 -4.50
N MET A 218 7.08 1.14 -5.84
CA MET A 218 5.93 0.53 -6.56
C MET A 218 6.04 -1.00 -6.71
N LEU A 219 7.07 -1.64 -6.17
CA LEU A 219 7.27 -3.08 -6.27
C LEU A 219 6.78 -3.86 -5.05
N GLY A 220 6.11 -3.21 -4.09
CA GLY A 220 5.53 -3.88 -2.94
C GLY A 220 4.54 -4.97 -3.35
N ASP A 221 4.61 -6.13 -2.72
CA ASP A 221 3.54 -7.14 -2.78
C ASP A 221 2.26 -6.58 -2.17
N ILE A 222 2.44 -5.72 -1.14
CA ILE A 222 1.42 -4.88 -0.55
C ILE A 222 1.93 -3.45 -0.54
N ILE A 223 1.11 -2.52 -1.03
CA ILE A 223 1.43 -1.09 -1.08
C ILE A 223 0.43 -0.31 -0.24
N LEU A 224 0.93 0.29 0.84
CA LEU A 224 0.16 1.15 1.72
C LEU A 224 0.54 2.62 1.52
N ALA A 225 -0.32 3.54 1.90
CA ALA A 225 0.00 4.96 1.92
C ALA A 225 -0.55 5.65 3.17
N GLU A 226 0.14 6.68 3.67
CA GLU A 226 -0.45 7.62 4.62
C GLU A 226 -1.46 8.54 3.91
N PRO A 227 -2.53 8.97 4.61
CA PRO A 227 -3.49 9.93 4.06
C PRO A 227 -2.82 11.20 3.50
N PHE A 228 -3.31 11.66 2.37
CA PHE A 228 -2.87 12.88 1.68
C PHE A 228 -1.40 12.90 1.24
N ALA A 229 -0.68 11.79 1.28
CA ALA A 229 0.69 11.71 0.81
C ALA A 229 0.77 12.05 -0.68
N LEU A 230 1.75 12.88 -1.06
CA LEU A 230 2.06 13.17 -2.46
C LEU A 230 2.87 12.02 -3.03
N ILE A 231 2.32 11.35 -4.04
CA ILE A 231 2.91 10.16 -4.66
C ILE A 231 2.81 10.31 -6.18
N GLY A 232 3.94 10.23 -6.88
CA GLY A 232 3.93 10.33 -8.33
C GLY A 232 5.30 10.10 -8.95
N PHE A 233 5.34 9.87 -10.26
CA PHE A 233 6.63 9.78 -10.97
C PHE A 233 7.22 11.18 -11.16
N ALA A 234 6.57 12.05 -11.95
CA ALA A 234 6.98 13.43 -12.07
C ALA A 234 6.34 14.27 -10.95
N GLY A 235 7.11 15.14 -10.30
CA GLY A 235 6.54 16.05 -9.31
C GLY A 235 5.57 17.06 -9.94
N PRO A 236 4.57 17.55 -9.18
CA PRO A 236 3.54 18.49 -9.71
C PRO A 236 4.11 19.67 -10.48
N ARG A 237 5.16 20.31 -9.95
CA ARG A 237 5.83 21.45 -10.62
C ARG A 237 6.41 21.09 -11.99
N VAL A 238 6.98 19.89 -12.11
CA VAL A 238 7.57 19.43 -13.38
C VAL A 238 6.46 19.23 -14.39
N ILE A 239 5.35 18.60 -13.99
CA ILE A 239 4.20 18.37 -14.87
C ILE A 239 3.62 19.73 -15.31
N GLU A 240 3.31 20.63 -14.39
CA GLU A 240 2.73 21.94 -14.68
C GLU A 240 3.62 22.77 -15.62
N GLN A 241 4.93 22.71 -15.42
CA GLN A 241 5.88 23.40 -16.31
C GLN A 241 5.96 22.76 -17.71
N THR A 242 5.78 21.44 -17.80
CA THR A 242 5.87 20.70 -19.05
C THR A 242 4.60 20.86 -19.90
N ILE A 243 3.42 20.74 -19.26
CA ILE A 243 2.14 20.81 -19.97
C ILE A 243 1.53 22.22 -20.01
N GLY A 244 2.07 23.16 -19.22
CA GLY A 244 1.56 24.55 -19.14
C GLY A 244 0.19 24.69 -18.49
N GLN A 245 -0.27 23.67 -17.73
CA GLN A 245 -1.59 23.65 -17.10
C GLN A 245 -1.47 23.36 -15.60
N LYS A 246 -2.38 23.92 -14.80
CA LYS A 246 -2.50 23.59 -13.39
C LYS A 246 -3.13 22.21 -13.24
N LEU A 247 -2.58 21.41 -12.29
CA LEU A 247 -3.11 20.10 -11.98
C LEU A 247 -4.42 20.22 -11.20
N PRO A 248 -5.36 19.28 -11.40
CA PRO A 248 -6.57 19.19 -10.60
C PRO A 248 -6.26 19.08 -9.10
N GLU A 249 -7.17 19.58 -8.27
CA GLU A 249 -7.07 19.37 -6.82
C GLU A 249 -7.13 17.88 -6.47
N GLY A 250 -6.30 17.45 -5.54
CA GLY A 250 -6.19 16.03 -5.16
C GLY A 250 -5.35 15.18 -6.11
N PHE A 251 -4.90 15.67 -7.24
CA PHE A 251 -4.05 14.92 -8.16
C PHE A 251 -2.74 14.47 -7.50
N GLN A 252 -2.33 13.23 -7.78
CA GLN A 252 -1.15 12.59 -7.16
C GLN A 252 -1.21 12.47 -5.62
N ARG A 253 -2.38 12.52 -5.00
CA ARG A 253 -2.55 12.20 -3.58
C ARG A 253 -2.81 10.72 -3.39
N ALA A 254 -2.58 10.22 -2.18
CA ALA A 254 -2.83 8.82 -1.84
C ALA A 254 -4.26 8.38 -2.23
N GLU A 255 -5.25 9.25 -2.02
CA GLU A 255 -6.65 9.05 -2.36
C GLU A 255 -6.84 8.85 -3.87
N PHE A 256 -6.17 9.69 -4.68
CA PHE A 256 -6.16 9.54 -6.14
C PHE A 256 -5.53 8.22 -6.58
N LEU A 257 -4.41 7.81 -5.95
CA LEU A 257 -3.75 6.55 -6.30
C LEU A 257 -4.59 5.35 -5.90
N LEU A 258 -5.33 5.43 -4.79
CA LEU A 258 -6.26 4.38 -4.37
C LEU A 258 -7.40 4.23 -5.37
N GLU A 259 -8.00 5.34 -5.80
CA GLU A 259 -9.08 5.35 -6.80
C GLU A 259 -8.64 4.76 -8.14
N HIS A 260 -7.38 5.02 -8.53
CA HIS A 260 -6.79 4.52 -9.77
C HIS A 260 -6.13 3.13 -9.65
N GLY A 261 -6.22 2.51 -8.49
CA GLY A 261 -5.75 1.14 -8.28
C GLY A 261 -4.24 0.97 -8.18
N PHE A 262 -3.48 2.00 -7.86
CA PHE A 262 -2.03 1.95 -7.73
C PHE A 262 -1.54 1.60 -6.33
N ILE A 263 -2.39 1.69 -5.31
CA ILE A 263 -2.10 1.29 -3.95
C ILE A 263 -3.22 0.41 -3.39
N ASP A 264 -2.91 -0.39 -2.38
CA ASP A 264 -3.87 -1.35 -1.80
C ASP A 264 -4.75 -0.70 -0.73
N LYS A 265 -4.16 0.16 0.12
CA LYS A 265 -4.88 0.76 1.24
C LYS A 265 -4.24 2.06 1.70
N ILE A 266 -5.08 3.03 2.11
CA ILE A 266 -4.66 4.19 2.89
C ILE A 266 -4.81 3.83 4.37
N VAL A 267 -3.72 4.00 5.13
CA VAL A 267 -3.66 3.64 6.55
C VAL A 267 -3.32 4.88 7.37
N PRO A 268 -4.21 5.32 8.25
CA PRO A 268 -3.90 6.36 9.22
C PRO A 268 -2.67 6.00 10.07
N ARG A 269 -1.92 7.00 10.47
CA ARG A 269 -0.65 6.79 11.16
C ARG A 269 -0.79 6.07 12.49
N GLU A 270 -1.86 6.34 13.20
CA GLU A 270 -2.22 5.71 14.47
C GLU A 270 -2.54 4.21 14.33
N GLU A 271 -3.01 3.78 13.16
CA GLU A 271 -3.36 2.38 12.87
C GLU A 271 -2.20 1.61 12.22
N MET A 272 -1.10 2.29 11.89
CA MET A 272 -0.03 1.73 11.04
C MET A 272 0.65 0.52 11.69
N LYS A 273 1.00 0.60 12.97
CA LYS A 273 1.65 -0.51 13.69
C LYS A 273 0.79 -1.77 13.69
N GLU A 274 -0.48 -1.63 14.06
CA GLU A 274 -1.42 -2.75 14.12
C GLU A 274 -1.68 -3.35 12.74
N THR A 275 -1.88 -2.49 11.74
CA THR A 275 -2.06 -2.93 10.34
C THR A 275 -0.86 -3.73 9.84
N LEU A 276 0.36 -3.24 10.05
CA LEU A 276 1.59 -3.94 9.65
C LEU A 276 1.74 -5.27 10.40
N ALA A 277 1.55 -5.29 11.71
CA ALA A 277 1.63 -6.51 12.51
C ALA A 277 0.62 -7.57 12.05
N ASN A 278 -0.60 -7.16 11.72
CA ASN A 278 -1.63 -8.07 11.21
C ASN A 278 -1.25 -8.64 9.83
N ILE A 279 -0.75 -7.79 8.91
CA ILE A 279 -0.25 -8.27 7.62
C ILE A 279 0.90 -9.28 7.82
N LEU A 280 1.86 -8.98 8.69
CA LEU A 280 2.98 -9.87 8.97
C LEU A 280 2.51 -11.21 9.53
N ARG A 281 1.58 -11.20 10.48
CA ARG A 281 1.00 -12.41 11.07
C ARG A 281 0.32 -13.30 10.01
N LEU A 282 -0.44 -12.70 9.11
CA LEU A 282 -1.14 -13.42 8.02
C LEU A 282 -0.20 -13.96 6.93
N HIS A 283 1.05 -13.49 6.88
CA HIS A 283 2.07 -13.98 5.95
C HIS A 283 3.11 -14.89 6.60
N ASN A 284 3.07 -15.05 7.94
CA ASN A 284 4.01 -15.93 8.64
C ASN A 284 3.52 -17.39 8.57
N PRO A 285 4.23 -18.29 7.87
CA PRO A 285 3.81 -19.69 7.75
C PRO A 285 3.82 -20.46 9.09
N GLN A 286 4.43 -19.90 10.13
CA GLN A 286 4.46 -20.53 11.49
C GLN A 286 3.26 -20.14 12.35
N SER A 287 2.49 -19.10 11.97
CA SER A 287 1.34 -18.61 12.74
C SER A 287 0.07 -19.44 12.56
N GLY A 288 -0.01 -20.20 11.50
CA GLY A 288 -1.02 -21.25 11.31
C GLY A 288 -0.27 -22.57 11.08
N GLN A 289 -0.64 -23.61 11.78
CA GLN A 289 -0.28 -24.94 11.31
C GLN A 289 -0.84 -25.03 9.90
N VAL A 290 0.02 -24.87 8.89
CA VAL A 290 -0.29 -25.39 7.57
C VAL A 290 -0.44 -26.88 7.82
N LEU A 291 -1.67 -27.30 8.01
CA LEU A 291 -1.95 -28.73 7.95
C LEU A 291 -1.40 -29.16 6.60
N PRO A 292 -0.41 -30.07 6.55
CA PRO A 292 0.02 -30.57 5.28
C PRO A 292 -1.26 -31.07 4.63
N VAL A 293 -1.60 -30.49 3.49
CA VAL A 293 -2.62 -31.10 2.62
C VAL A 293 -1.97 -32.40 2.17
N ASP A 294 -2.14 -33.41 3.00
CA ASP A 294 -1.80 -34.76 2.62
C ASP A 294 -2.82 -35.14 1.52
N ASN A 295 -2.42 -34.86 0.29
CA ASN A 295 -3.15 -35.26 -0.92
C ASN A 295 -3.26 -36.79 -1.02
N ARG A 296 -2.97 -37.55 0.05
CA ARG A 296 -2.96 -39.01 0.09
C ARG A 296 -3.80 -39.63 1.20
N THR A 297 -4.63 -38.92 1.90
CA THR A 297 -5.75 -39.61 2.53
C THR A 297 -6.72 -39.96 1.39
N LYS A 298 -6.41 -41.06 0.68
CA LYS A 298 -7.49 -41.94 0.21
C LYS A 298 -8.39 -42.07 1.42
N ALA A 299 -9.51 -41.33 1.42
CA ALA A 299 -10.58 -41.62 2.32
C ALA A 299 -10.89 -43.12 2.05
N GLU A 300 -10.36 -43.98 2.90
CA GLU A 300 -10.93 -45.30 3.05
C GLU A 300 -12.38 -45.02 3.38
N SER A 301 -13.22 -45.26 2.38
CA SER A 301 -14.65 -45.22 2.52
C SER A 301 -15.03 -46.30 3.50
N ASN A 302 -14.87 -46.02 4.79
CA ASN A 302 -15.62 -46.77 5.78
C ASN A 302 -17.08 -46.54 5.47
N GLY A 303 -17.70 -47.56 4.90
CA GLY A 303 -19.10 -47.61 4.43
C GLY A 303 -20.11 -47.43 5.57
N GLY A 304 -19.94 -46.38 6.36
CA GLY A 304 -21.00 -45.82 7.16
C GLY A 304 -21.97 -45.14 6.24
N LYS A 305 -23.12 -45.80 6.03
CA LYS A 305 -24.27 -45.21 5.35
C LYS A 305 -24.57 -43.89 6.01
N LYS A 306 -23.97 -42.78 5.54
CA LYS A 306 -24.40 -41.43 5.84
C LYS A 306 -25.87 -41.37 5.39
N LYS A 307 -26.79 -41.33 6.38
CA LYS A 307 -28.17 -40.95 6.11
C LYS A 307 -28.09 -39.58 5.45
N VAL A 308 -28.08 -39.57 4.13
CA VAL A 308 -28.39 -38.38 3.34
C VAL A 308 -29.81 -38.02 3.78
N LEU A 309 -29.95 -36.98 4.61
CA LEU A 309 -31.21 -36.33 4.82
C LEU A 309 -31.62 -35.81 3.45
N ARG A 310 -32.43 -36.61 2.76
CA ARG A 310 -33.17 -36.16 1.58
C ARG A 310 -34.18 -35.15 2.12
N LEU A 311 -33.75 -33.92 2.29
CA LEU A 311 -34.65 -32.79 2.37
C LEU A 311 -35.62 -32.97 1.18
N ARG A 312 -36.92 -32.96 1.48
CA ARG A 312 -37.95 -33.08 0.47
C ARG A 312 -37.58 -32.17 -0.71
N LYS A 313 -37.35 -32.73 -1.88
CA LYS A 313 -37.24 -31.99 -3.12
C LYS A 313 -38.53 -31.20 -3.29
N ASN A 314 -38.54 -29.95 -2.82
CA ASN A 314 -39.44 -28.97 -3.38
C ASN A 314 -39.15 -28.99 -4.87
N LYS A 315 -40.13 -29.33 -5.67
CA LYS A 315 -40.06 -29.35 -7.15
C LYS A 315 -40.02 -27.89 -7.63
N ARG A 316 -38.90 -27.19 -7.37
CA ARG A 316 -38.67 -25.89 -7.99
C ARG A 316 -38.39 -26.11 -9.46
N SER A 317 -38.95 -25.28 -10.31
CA SER A 317 -38.59 -25.25 -11.71
C SER A 317 -37.16 -24.68 -11.88
N ALA A 318 -36.50 -24.93 -12.99
CA ALA A 318 -35.22 -24.28 -13.30
C ALA A 318 -35.35 -22.76 -13.31
N TRP A 319 -36.51 -22.24 -13.72
CA TRP A 319 -36.79 -20.82 -13.72
C TRP A 319 -36.89 -20.24 -12.30
N ASP A 320 -37.46 -20.94 -11.34
CA ASP A 320 -37.48 -20.52 -9.94
C ASP A 320 -36.07 -20.42 -9.37
N THR A 321 -35.16 -21.32 -9.76
CA THR A 321 -33.76 -21.27 -9.38
C THR A 321 -33.07 -20.02 -9.97
N VAL A 322 -33.34 -19.69 -11.23
CA VAL A 322 -32.86 -18.46 -11.87
C VAL A 322 -33.33 -17.22 -11.12
N LEU A 323 -34.61 -17.14 -10.76
CA LEU A 323 -35.16 -16.02 -10.00
C LEU A 323 -34.52 -15.89 -8.61
N LEU A 324 -34.30 -17.00 -7.91
CA LEU A 324 -33.64 -17.02 -6.62
C LEU A 324 -32.17 -16.59 -6.71
N SER A 325 -31.43 -17.04 -7.71
CA SER A 325 -30.03 -16.65 -7.92
C SER A 325 -29.87 -15.14 -8.17
N ARG A 326 -30.93 -14.48 -8.64
CA ARG A 326 -31.00 -13.04 -8.92
C ARG A 326 -31.62 -12.20 -7.81
N SER A 327 -32.15 -12.84 -6.76
CA SER A 327 -32.79 -12.13 -5.65
C SER A 327 -31.80 -11.17 -4.96
N SER A 328 -32.25 -9.94 -4.70
CA SER A 328 -31.49 -8.96 -3.94
C SER A 328 -31.44 -9.24 -2.43
N GLU A 329 -32.25 -10.16 -1.94
CA GLU A 329 -32.32 -10.53 -0.51
C GLU A 329 -31.30 -11.59 -0.12
N ARG A 330 -30.66 -12.25 -1.09
CA ARG A 330 -29.63 -13.24 -0.80
C ARG A 330 -28.31 -12.61 -0.37
N PRO A 331 -27.49 -13.33 0.40
CA PRO A 331 -26.14 -12.86 0.75
C PRO A 331 -25.28 -12.64 -0.51
N VAL A 332 -24.44 -11.59 -0.48
CA VAL A 332 -23.43 -11.29 -1.50
C VAL A 332 -22.03 -11.71 -1.01
N ALA A 333 -21.00 -11.59 -1.83
CA ALA A 333 -19.66 -12.09 -1.49
C ALA A 333 -19.13 -11.51 -0.18
N SER A 334 -19.32 -10.22 0.08
CA SER A 334 -18.90 -9.58 1.33
C SER A 334 -19.57 -10.18 2.56
N ASP A 335 -20.83 -10.64 2.48
CA ASP A 335 -21.50 -11.28 3.61
C ASP A 335 -20.84 -12.62 3.97
N TYR A 336 -20.49 -13.43 2.95
CA TYR A 336 -19.76 -14.68 3.18
C TYR A 336 -18.34 -14.42 3.72
N ILE A 337 -17.67 -13.41 3.19
CA ILE A 337 -16.32 -13.05 3.66
C ILE A 337 -16.36 -12.69 5.14
N HIS A 338 -17.25 -11.79 5.56
CA HIS A 338 -17.32 -11.37 6.95
C HIS A 338 -17.88 -12.45 7.90
N ALA A 339 -18.65 -13.41 7.38
CA ALA A 339 -19.22 -14.49 8.20
C ALA A 339 -18.24 -15.68 8.39
N LEU A 340 -17.36 -15.93 7.41
CA LEU A 340 -16.52 -17.14 7.39
C LEU A 340 -15.06 -16.88 7.76
N PHE A 341 -14.58 -15.64 7.65
CA PHE A 341 -13.17 -15.31 7.82
C PHE A 341 -12.97 -14.26 8.89
N ASP A 342 -11.90 -14.44 9.66
CA ASP A 342 -11.40 -13.47 10.61
C ASP A 342 -10.37 -12.55 9.94
N ASP A 343 -10.14 -11.36 10.50
CA ASP A 343 -9.10 -10.41 10.12
C ASP A 343 -9.07 -10.06 8.62
N PHE A 344 -10.21 -10.03 7.94
CA PHE A 344 -10.26 -9.70 6.52
C PHE A 344 -9.71 -8.30 6.25
N MET A 345 -8.67 -8.24 5.43
CA MET A 345 -8.05 -7.00 4.98
C MET A 345 -8.19 -6.87 3.46
N GLU A 346 -9.04 -5.94 3.04
CA GLU A 346 -9.26 -5.68 1.63
C GLU A 346 -8.09 -4.94 0.99
N PHE A 347 -7.73 -5.34 -0.23
CA PHE A 347 -6.71 -4.71 -1.08
C PHE A 347 -7.34 -4.19 -2.36
N ALA A 348 -7.17 -2.89 -2.61
CA ALA A 348 -7.69 -2.21 -3.79
C ALA A 348 -6.78 -2.36 -5.02
N GLY A 349 -7.37 -2.21 -6.18
CA GLY A 349 -6.71 -1.87 -7.44
C GLY A 349 -5.96 -2.96 -8.18
N ASP A 350 -5.86 -2.75 -9.49
CA ASP A 350 -5.14 -3.61 -10.43
C ASP A 350 -3.64 -3.24 -10.57
N ARG A 351 -3.22 -2.11 -10.02
CA ARG A 351 -1.88 -1.48 -10.13
C ARG A 351 -1.51 -1.03 -11.54
N TYR A 352 -2.48 -0.93 -12.44
CA TYR A 352 -2.28 -0.42 -13.79
C TYR A 352 -3.09 0.85 -14.05
N TYR A 353 -4.37 0.87 -13.64
CA TYR A 353 -5.27 1.97 -13.96
C TYR A 353 -6.17 2.39 -12.81
N LYS A 354 -7.00 1.47 -12.27
CA LYS A 354 -7.90 1.80 -11.14
C LYS A 354 -8.39 0.58 -10.37
N ASP A 355 -9.16 0.83 -9.32
CA ASP A 355 -9.92 -0.20 -8.63
C ASP A 355 -11.27 -0.48 -9.31
N ASP A 356 -11.80 -1.68 -9.09
CA ASP A 356 -13.14 -2.09 -9.55
C ASP A 356 -13.99 -2.55 -8.37
N GLY A 357 -15.07 -1.83 -8.09
CA GLY A 357 -16.00 -2.14 -7.01
C GLY A 357 -16.80 -3.45 -7.22
N ALA A 358 -16.78 -4.04 -8.41
CA ALA A 358 -17.37 -5.34 -8.67
C ALA A 358 -16.50 -6.51 -8.18
N ILE A 359 -15.26 -6.23 -7.76
CA ILE A 359 -14.35 -7.22 -7.14
C ILE A 359 -13.95 -6.74 -5.74
N ILE A 360 -14.27 -7.53 -4.73
CA ILE A 360 -13.73 -7.42 -3.38
C ILE A 360 -12.67 -8.50 -3.19
N GLY A 361 -11.52 -8.18 -2.61
CA GLY A 361 -10.51 -9.19 -2.38
C GLY A 361 -9.38 -8.73 -1.48
N GLY A 362 -8.73 -9.68 -0.84
CA GLY A 362 -7.67 -9.41 0.10
C GLY A 362 -7.18 -10.67 0.82
N ILE A 363 -6.55 -10.47 1.95
CA ILE A 363 -6.08 -11.55 2.82
C ILE A 363 -6.98 -11.66 4.05
N ALA A 364 -7.10 -12.88 4.58
CA ALA A 364 -7.91 -13.17 5.75
C ALA A 364 -7.37 -14.39 6.50
N SER A 365 -7.94 -14.69 7.64
CA SER A 365 -7.70 -15.91 8.39
C SER A 365 -8.95 -16.82 8.32
N PHE A 366 -8.76 -18.08 7.96
CA PHE A 366 -9.80 -19.12 8.03
C PHE A 366 -9.41 -20.16 9.06
N HIS A 367 -10.03 -20.13 10.25
CA HIS A 367 -9.66 -20.98 11.40
C HIS A 367 -8.16 -20.94 11.72
N GLY A 368 -7.55 -19.74 11.69
CA GLY A 368 -6.13 -19.53 11.93
C GLY A 368 -5.21 -19.79 10.72
N ILE A 369 -5.75 -20.25 9.59
CA ILE A 369 -5.00 -20.45 8.34
C ILE A 369 -5.07 -19.18 7.49
N PRO A 370 -3.92 -18.56 7.12
CA PRO A 370 -3.90 -17.43 6.20
C PRO A 370 -4.39 -17.84 4.80
N VAL A 371 -5.35 -17.12 4.27
CA VAL A 371 -5.93 -17.36 2.95
C VAL A 371 -6.03 -16.05 2.15
N THR A 372 -6.08 -16.17 0.84
CA THR A 372 -6.48 -15.06 -0.04
C THR A 372 -7.93 -15.29 -0.45
N VAL A 373 -8.78 -14.29 -0.21
CA VAL A 373 -10.21 -14.35 -0.52
C VAL A 373 -10.55 -13.30 -1.57
N ILE A 374 -11.27 -13.71 -2.60
CA ILE A 374 -11.68 -12.84 -3.72
C ILE A 374 -13.15 -13.11 -4.03
N GLY A 375 -13.96 -12.07 -4.18
CA GLY A 375 -15.37 -12.19 -4.48
C GLY A 375 -15.82 -11.27 -5.62
N GLN A 376 -16.69 -11.77 -6.48
CA GLN A 376 -17.51 -10.92 -7.35
C GLN A 376 -18.64 -10.37 -6.48
N GLU A 377 -18.71 -9.04 -6.42
CA GLU A 377 -19.55 -8.34 -5.45
C GLU A 377 -20.71 -7.63 -6.14
N LYS A 378 -21.91 -8.03 -5.82
CA LYS A 378 -23.14 -7.29 -6.16
C LYS A 378 -23.52 -6.34 -5.05
N GLY A 379 -24.22 -5.27 -5.39
CA GLY A 379 -24.80 -4.37 -4.41
C GLY A 379 -26.07 -4.90 -3.77
N LYS A 380 -26.38 -4.42 -2.57
CA LYS A 380 -27.59 -4.75 -1.81
C LYS A 380 -28.80 -3.85 -2.14
N ASN A 381 -28.57 -2.78 -2.85
CA ASN A 381 -29.59 -1.82 -3.30
C ASN A 381 -29.16 -1.17 -4.62
N THR A 382 -30.07 -0.44 -5.27
CA THR A 382 -29.83 0.16 -6.58
C THR A 382 -28.59 1.06 -6.63
N LYS A 383 -28.36 1.88 -5.61
CA LYS A 383 -27.21 2.79 -5.55
C LYS A 383 -25.88 2.01 -5.44
N ASP A 384 -25.86 0.99 -4.61
CA ASP A 384 -24.69 0.13 -4.44
C ASP A 384 -24.46 -0.75 -5.67
N ASN A 385 -25.52 -1.27 -6.30
CA ASN A 385 -25.41 -1.98 -7.57
C ASN A 385 -24.78 -1.13 -8.69
N ILE A 386 -25.17 0.14 -8.80
CA ILE A 386 -24.55 1.06 -9.77
C ILE A 386 -23.04 1.22 -9.47
N LYS A 387 -22.69 1.44 -8.21
CA LYS A 387 -21.30 1.58 -7.78
C LYS A 387 -20.46 0.34 -8.08
N ARG A 388 -21.07 -0.85 -8.00
CA ARG A 388 -20.44 -2.15 -8.24
C ARG A 388 -20.67 -2.69 -9.64
N ASN A 389 -21.10 -1.83 -10.55
CA ASN A 389 -21.40 -2.19 -11.93
C ASN A 389 -22.29 -3.44 -12.04
N PHE A 390 -23.26 -3.57 -11.13
CA PHE A 390 -24.17 -4.72 -11.02
C PHE A 390 -23.48 -6.09 -10.85
N GLY A 391 -22.27 -6.07 -10.27
CA GLY A 391 -21.45 -7.26 -10.11
C GLY A 391 -20.76 -7.71 -11.39
N MET A 392 -20.70 -6.85 -12.40
CA MET A 392 -20.01 -7.11 -13.68
C MET A 392 -18.60 -6.52 -13.65
N PRO A 393 -17.53 -7.33 -13.48
CA PRO A 393 -16.18 -6.79 -13.41
C PRO A 393 -15.72 -6.19 -14.74
N SER A 394 -15.03 -5.06 -14.66
CA SER A 394 -14.22 -4.47 -15.73
C SER A 394 -12.88 -5.21 -15.87
N PRO A 395 -12.05 -4.92 -16.89
CA PRO A 395 -10.70 -5.47 -16.98
C PRO A 395 -9.86 -5.27 -15.73
N ASP A 396 -10.03 -4.11 -15.08
CA ASP A 396 -9.34 -3.75 -13.83
C ASP A 396 -9.67 -4.71 -12.68
N GLY A 397 -10.94 -5.14 -12.57
CA GLY A 397 -11.38 -6.12 -11.58
C GLY A 397 -10.75 -7.49 -11.77
N TYR A 398 -10.69 -7.98 -13.00
CA TYR A 398 -10.03 -9.26 -13.31
C TYR A 398 -8.52 -9.19 -13.06
N ARG A 399 -7.86 -8.09 -13.41
CA ARG A 399 -6.44 -7.86 -13.12
C ARG A 399 -6.17 -7.76 -11.64
N LYS A 400 -7.04 -7.08 -10.87
CA LYS A 400 -7.00 -7.08 -9.39
C LYS A 400 -7.08 -8.51 -8.84
N ALA A 401 -8.05 -9.29 -9.30
CA ALA A 401 -8.21 -10.68 -8.88
C ALA A 401 -6.95 -11.51 -9.18
N LEU A 402 -6.42 -11.43 -10.41
CA LEU A 402 -5.20 -12.13 -10.80
C LEU A 402 -3.99 -11.71 -9.96
N ARG A 403 -3.84 -10.41 -9.73
CA ARG A 403 -2.76 -9.89 -8.88
C ARG A 403 -2.79 -10.53 -7.48
N LEU A 404 -3.97 -10.63 -6.88
CA LEU A 404 -4.15 -11.26 -5.57
C LEU A 404 -3.87 -12.76 -5.59
N MET A 405 -4.28 -13.45 -6.67
CA MET A 405 -3.97 -14.87 -6.87
C MET A 405 -2.47 -15.11 -7.00
N LYS A 406 -1.76 -14.30 -7.79
CA LYS A 406 -0.30 -14.41 -7.95
C LYS A 406 0.45 -14.07 -6.65
N GLN A 407 -0.07 -13.12 -5.87
CA GLN A 407 0.45 -12.86 -4.53
C GLN A 407 0.22 -14.06 -3.60
N ALA A 408 -0.97 -14.68 -3.65
CA ALA A 408 -1.25 -15.89 -2.88
C ALA A 408 -0.28 -17.02 -3.22
N GLU A 409 -0.02 -17.25 -4.51
CA GLU A 409 0.94 -18.23 -5.00
C GLU A 409 2.35 -17.98 -4.47
N ALA A 410 2.82 -16.73 -4.56
CA ALA A 410 4.16 -16.34 -4.08
C ALA A 410 4.37 -16.60 -2.58
N PHE A 411 3.30 -16.53 -1.78
CA PHE A 411 3.35 -16.75 -0.32
C PHE A 411 2.71 -18.06 0.14
N GLY A 412 2.39 -18.97 -0.77
CA GLY A 412 1.85 -20.28 -0.44
C GLY A 412 0.46 -20.29 0.19
N ARG A 413 -0.34 -19.23 0.02
CA ARG A 413 -1.69 -19.13 0.59
C ARG A 413 -2.73 -19.78 -0.34
N PRO A 414 -3.66 -20.58 0.20
CA PRO A 414 -4.84 -21.00 -0.56
C PRO A 414 -5.67 -19.80 -1.04
N VAL A 415 -6.30 -19.95 -2.20
CA VAL A 415 -7.20 -18.95 -2.78
C VAL A 415 -8.64 -19.45 -2.69
N ILE A 416 -9.54 -18.58 -2.22
CA ILE A 416 -10.97 -18.85 -2.16
C ILE A 416 -11.69 -17.78 -2.97
N CYS A 417 -12.41 -18.20 -4.04
CA CYS A 417 -13.15 -17.33 -4.93
C CYS A 417 -14.66 -17.48 -4.71
N PHE A 418 -15.36 -16.38 -4.43
CA PHE A 418 -16.82 -16.32 -4.47
C PHE A 418 -17.26 -15.76 -5.82
N VAL A 419 -18.02 -16.56 -6.58
CA VAL A 419 -18.44 -16.23 -7.93
C VAL A 419 -19.91 -15.81 -7.91
N ASP A 420 -20.18 -14.57 -8.31
CA ASP A 420 -21.52 -14.00 -8.39
C ASP A 420 -21.58 -12.82 -9.37
N THR A 421 -21.71 -13.13 -10.62
CA THR A 421 -21.81 -12.13 -11.68
C THR A 421 -22.80 -12.56 -12.78
N PRO A 422 -23.58 -11.63 -13.35
CA PRO A 422 -24.34 -11.94 -14.59
C PRO A 422 -23.43 -12.07 -15.82
N GLY A 423 -22.16 -11.63 -15.72
CA GLY A 423 -21.16 -11.68 -16.78
C GLY A 423 -20.10 -10.60 -16.59
N ALA A 424 -19.15 -10.53 -17.51
CA ALA A 424 -18.17 -9.46 -17.56
C ALA A 424 -18.84 -8.16 -18.09
N PHE A 425 -18.34 -7.00 -17.66
CA PHE A 425 -18.83 -5.72 -18.16
C PHE A 425 -18.55 -5.60 -19.67
N CYS A 426 -19.57 -5.24 -20.44
CA CYS A 426 -19.53 -5.15 -21.89
C CYS A 426 -19.67 -3.69 -22.40
N GLY A 427 -18.96 -2.76 -21.77
CA GLY A 427 -18.92 -1.35 -22.18
C GLY A 427 -17.74 -1.03 -23.09
N MET A 428 -17.82 0.08 -23.81
CA MET A 428 -16.75 0.58 -24.70
C MET A 428 -15.41 0.71 -23.93
N GLU A 429 -15.43 1.35 -22.76
CA GLU A 429 -14.25 1.48 -21.89
C GLU A 429 -13.64 0.11 -21.48
N ALA A 430 -14.45 -0.95 -21.35
CA ALA A 430 -13.94 -2.27 -21.04
C ALA A 430 -13.21 -2.89 -22.24
N GLU A 431 -13.73 -2.69 -23.45
CA GLU A 431 -13.06 -3.15 -24.67
C GLU A 431 -11.76 -2.37 -24.90
N GLU A 432 -11.76 -1.05 -24.73
CA GLU A 432 -10.58 -0.20 -24.83
C GLU A 432 -9.47 -0.62 -23.84
N ARG A 433 -9.84 -1.14 -22.69
CA ARG A 433 -8.92 -1.65 -21.67
C ARG A 433 -8.67 -3.15 -21.71
N GLY A 434 -9.19 -3.86 -22.72
CA GLY A 434 -8.89 -5.26 -23.00
C GLY A 434 -9.64 -6.26 -22.12
N GLN A 435 -10.98 -6.20 -22.08
CA GLN A 435 -11.83 -7.12 -21.31
C GLN A 435 -11.56 -8.59 -21.67
N GLY A 436 -11.47 -8.90 -22.97
CA GLY A 436 -11.18 -10.26 -23.43
C GLY A 436 -9.80 -10.76 -23.01
N GLU A 437 -8.78 -9.88 -23.05
CA GLU A 437 -7.42 -10.20 -22.59
C GLU A 437 -7.40 -10.47 -21.09
N ALA A 438 -8.03 -9.62 -20.27
CA ALA A 438 -8.05 -9.78 -18.83
C ALA A 438 -8.71 -11.08 -18.39
N ILE A 439 -9.82 -11.48 -19.03
CA ILE A 439 -10.47 -12.78 -18.82
C ILE A 439 -9.55 -13.93 -19.23
N ALA A 440 -9.01 -13.88 -20.45
CA ALA A 440 -8.13 -14.93 -20.99
C ALA A 440 -6.88 -15.12 -20.14
N ARG A 441 -6.27 -14.01 -19.67
CA ARG A 441 -5.11 -14.01 -18.76
C ARG A 441 -5.44 -14.67 -17.43
N ASN A 442 -6.60 -14.39 -16.84
CA ASN A 442 -7.03 -15.04 -15.61
C ASN A 442 -7.16 -16.56 -15.80
N LEU A 443 -7.81 -17.02 -16.90
CA LEU A 443 -7.95 -18.45 -17.20
C LEU A 443 -6.58 -19.13 -17.31
N PHE A 444 -5.67 -18.50 -18.04
CA PHE A 444 -4.32 -19.01 -18.27
C PHE A 444 -3.51 -19.12 -16.97
N GLU A 445 -3.48 -18.04 -16.19
CA GLU A 445 -2.67 -17.98 -14.96
C GLU A 445 -3.29 -18.81 -13.83
N MET A 446 -4.62 -18.87 -13.71
CA MET A 446 -5.30 -19.72 -12.71
C MET A 446 -5.04 -21.21 -12.95
N ALA A 447 -4.95 -21.63 -14.22
CA ALA A 447 -4.66 -23.01 -14.55
C ALA A 447 -3.25 -23.46 -14.13
N ASP A 448 -2.33 -22.52 -13.90
CA ASP A 448 -0.92 -22.76 -13.54
C ASP A 448 -0.61 -22.45 -12.06
N LEU A 449 -1.59 -21.98 -11.28
CA LEU A 449 -1.39 -21.70 -9.87
C LEU A 449 -1.00 -22.97 -9.10
N THR A 450 0.06 -22.86 -8.31
CA THR A 450 0.64 -23.96 -7.52
C THR A 450 0.06 -24.06 -6.10
N VAL A 451 -0.82 -23.13 -5.71
CA VAL A 451 -1.56 -23.15 -4.45
C VAL A 451 -2.98 -23.66 -4.64
N PRO A 452 -3.63 -24.25 -3.61
CA PRO A 452 -5.02 -24.67 -3.69
C PRO A 452 -5.96 -23.52 -4.06
N VAL A 453 -6.84 -23.73 -5.03
CA VAL A 453 -7.87 -22.77 -5.45
C VAL A 453 -9.24 -23.41 -5.31
N LEU A 454 -10.10 -22.86 -4.46
CA LEU A 454 -11.50 -23.22 -4.31
C LEU A 454 -12.38 -22.09 -4.88
N SER A 455 -13.19 -22.39 -5.88
CA SER A 455 -14.17 -21.44 -6.41
C SER A 455 -15.58 -21.86 -6.02
N ILE A 456 -16.37 -20.93 -5.51
CA ILE A 456 -17.73 -21.19 -5.00
C ILE A 456 -18.72 -20.28 -5.73
N VAL A 457 -19.61 -20.86 -6.53
CA VAL A 457 -20.70 -20.10 -7.18
C VAL A 457 -21.82 -19.90 -6.17
N ILE A 458 -21.97 -18.66 -5.69
CA ILE A 458 -22.92 -18.31 -4.63
C ILE A 458 -24.25 -17.74 -5.15
N GLY A 459 -24.30 -17.35 -6.42
CA GLY A 459 -25.50 -16.79 -7.06
C GLY A 459 -25.49 -17.01 -8.55
N GLU A 460 -25.21 -15.97 -9.34
CA GLU A 460 -25.10 -16.08 -10.79
C GLU A 460 -23.66 -16.39 -11.21
N GLY A 461 -23.47 -17.44 -11.99
CA GLY A 461 -22.23 -17.76 -12.69
C GLY A 461 -22.40 -17.45 -14.18
N GLY A 462 -22.26 -16.18 -14.58
CA GLY A 462 -22.52 -15.74 -15.95
C GLY A 462 -21.28 -15.83 -16.84
N SER A 463 -21.33 -16.71 -17.86
CA SER A 463 -20.42 -16.75 -19.01
C SER A 463 -18.91 -16.73 -18.66
N GLY A 464 -18.08 -16.15 -19.53
CA GLY A 464 -16.63 -15.98 -19.34
C GLY A 464 -16.27 -15.11 -18.14
N GLY A 465 -17.17 -14.20 -17.75
CA GLY A 465 -16.97 -13.35 -16.58
C GLY A 465 -16.92 -14.11 -15.26
N ALA A 466 -17.76 -15.12 -15.10
CA ALA A 466 -17.71 -16.04 -13.98
C ALA A 466 -16.51 -17.00 -14.11
N LEU A 467 -16.27 -17.51 -15.33
CA LEU A 467 -15.20 -18.48 -15.59
C LEU A 467 -13.82 -17.92 -15.25
N ALA A 468 -13.60 -16.64 -15.48
CA ALA A 468 -12.35 -15.95 -15.14
C ALA A 468 -11.96 -16.01 -13.65
N MET A 469 -12.86 -16.50 -12.79
CA MET A 469 -12.63 -16.74 -11.36
C MET A 469 -13.05 -18.14 -10.91
N ALA A 470 -13.45 -19.01 -11.84
CA ALA A 470 -13.96 -20.33 -11.55
C ALA A 470 -13.06 -21.47 -12.05
N VAL A 471 -11.83 -21.17 -12.48
CA VAL A 471 -10.81 -22.18 -12.80
C VAL A 471 -10.05 -22.53 -11.53
N GLY A 472 -10.60 -23.44 -10.75
CA GLY A 472 -10.03 -23.88 -9.47
C GLY A 472 -9.76 -25.36 -9.42
N ASN A 473 -9.02 -25.84 -8.42
CA ASN A 473 -8.85 -27.26 -8.15
C ASN A 473 -10.19 -27.91 -7.80
N GLU A 474 -11.07 -27.12 -7.14
CA GLU A 474 -12.46 -27.50 -6.89
C GLU A 474 -13.38 -26.32 -7.20
N VAL A 475 -14.54 -26.65 -7.77
CA VAL A 475 -15.62 -25.69 -8.03
C VAL A 475 -16.89 -26.18 -7.36
N TRP A 476 -17.34 -25.41 -6.38
CA TRP A 476 -18.59 -25.69 -5.67
C TRP A 476 -19.70 -24.77 -6.15
N MET A 477 -20.93 -25.20 -5.99
CA MET A 477 -22.12 -24.41 -6.30
C MET A 477 -23.12 -24.50 -5.16
N MET A 478 -23.69 -23.37 -4.79
CA MET A 478 -24.81 -23.35 -3.85
C MET A 478 -26.07 -23.94 -4.51
N GLU A 479 -26.97 -24.53 -3.72
CA GLU A 479 -28.15 -25.21 -4.23
C GLU A 479 -29.03 -24.35 -5.18
N ASN A 480 -29.10 -23.04 -4.89
CA ASN A 480 -29.92 -22.10 -5.67
C ASN A 480 -29.07 -21.17 -6.55
N SER A 481 -27.82 -21.53 -6.82
CA SER A 481 -26.98 -20.84 -7.80
C SER A 481 -27.16 -21.39 -9.19
N ILE A 482 -26.80 -20.60 -10.19
CA ILE A 482 -26.80 -21.00 -11.60
C ILE A 482 -25.40 -20.80 -12.20
N TYR A 483 -25.08 -21.62 -13.18
CA TYR A 483 -23.90 -21.40 -14.01
C TYR A 483 -24.32 -21.57 -15.47
N SER A 484 -24.22 -20.51 -16.26
CA SER A 484 -24.73 -20.50 -17.63
C SER A 484 -23.83 -19.71 -18.58
N ILE A 485 -23.95 -19.99 -19.86
CA ILE A 485 -23.22 -19.26 -20.90
C ILE A 485 -23.86 -17.91 -21.22
N LEU A 486 -25.13 -17.72 -20.92
CA LEU A 486 -25.96 -16.53 -21.13
C LEU A 486 -26.85 -16.32 -19.93
#